data_f6228c10820d91802a0a68b763badcd0
#
_entry.id   f6228c10820d91802a0a68b763badcd0
#
_cell.length_a   1.000
_cell.length_b   1.000
_cell.length_c   1.000
_cell.angle_alpha   90.00
_cell.angle_beta   90.00
_cell.angle_gamma   90.00
#
_symmetry.space_group_name_H-M   'P 1'
#
loop_
_entity.id
_entity.type
_entity.pdbx_description
1 polymer ?
#
loop_
_entity_poly.entity_id
_entity_poly.type
_entity_poly.pdbx_seq_one_letter_code
_entity_poly.pdbx_strand_id
1 'polypeptide(L)'
;MNKKQTGKNYVNGSWRLAESRSSFNNINPCNCETIGLYINTSHSEVDHTCEIAKEAFKEWKSISRFKRADYMLKVAEIIERRKEELAECISLETGKNYNESIAEVNEALHMAQYAFSLGRMPYGEAIASEISEKDSYMLRKPKGLVAIISPWNFPLAIGAYWCAAPALVEGNTVILKPSEDAPYSSQLATEIYEEAGIPAGVFNLIHGDGKVGDWLANNDLVDHICFTGSAEVGQHIRRVCANSWHKTCSCEMGSKSAVIVFNDANFDLAVSASLASSFKLSPCI
;
A
#
# COMPACT_ATOMS: atom_id res chain seq x y z
N MET A 1 4.43 -16.99 -19.00
CA MET A 1 4.07 -17.61 -17.70
C MET A 1 2.92 -18.60 -17.90
N ASN A 2 3.18 -19.91 -17.74
CA ASN A 2 2.18 -20.96 -18.11
C ASN A 2 1.60 -21.73 -16.90
N LYS A 3 1.73 -21.22 -15.66
CA LYS A 3 1.08 -21.81 -14.49
C LYS A 3 0.14 -20.79 -13.86
N LYS A 4 -1.14 -21.16 -13.71
CA LYS A 4 -2.09 -20.38 -12.91
C LYS A 4 -1.52 -20.20 -11.50
N GLN A 5 -1.44 -18.95 -11.05
CA GLN A 5 -0.96 -18.63 -9.71
C GLN A 5 -1.98 -19.07 -8.66
N THR A 6 -1.51 -19.52 -7.53
CA THR A 6 -2.34 -19.71 -6.33
C THR A 6 -1.97 -18.64 -5.32
N GLY A 7 -2.91 -17.75 -5.05
CA GLY A 7 -2.71 -16.67 -4.08
C GLY A 7 -2.52 -17.21 -2.67
N LYS A 8 -1.57 -16.64 -1.95
CA LYS A 8 -1.29 -16.97 -0.55
C LYS A 8 -1.23 -15.72 0.29
N ASN A 9 -1.75 -15.81 1.49
CA ASN A 9 -1.51 -14.81 2.53
C ASN A 9 -0.08 -14.96 3.05
N TYR A 10 0.54 -13.84 3.42
CA TYR A 10 1.81 -13.80 4.14
C TYR A 10 1.57 -13.25 5.54
N VAL A 11 1.66 -14.12 6.53
CA VAL A 11 1.37 -13.78 7.92
C VAL A 11 2.47 -14.35 8.80
N ASN A 12 3.02 -13.51 9.66
CA ASN A 12 4.06 -13.89 10.61
C ASN A 12 5.29 -14.57 9.95
N GLY A 13 5.76 -14.04 8.83
CA GLY A 13 6.90 -14.59 8.11
C GLY A 13 6.63 -15.91 7.38
N SER A 14 5.36 -16.26 7.13
CA SER A 14 5.01 -17.52 6.49
C SER A 14 3.90 -17.37 5.46
N TRP A 15 4.10 -18.00 4.30
CA TRP A 15 3.11 -18.10 3.23
C TRP A 15 2.11 -19.23 3.52
N ARG A 16 0.82 -18.91 3.50
CA ARG A 16 -0.26 -19.88 3.75
C ARG A 16 -1.48 -19.62 2.87
N LEU A 17 -2.22 -20.67 2.55
CA LEU A 17 -3.54 -20.53 1.94
C LEU A 17 -4.52 -20.05 3.01
N ALA A 18 -5.46 -19.19 2.63
CA ALA A 18 -6.58 -18.84 3.50
C ALA A 18 -7.54 -20.05 3.66
N GLU A 19 -8.24 -20.09 4.77
CA GLU A 19 -9.08 -21.25 5.15
C GLU A 19 -10.56 -21.10 4.72
N SER A 20 -10.94 -19.97 4.14
CA SER A 20 -12.31 -19.74 3.69
C SER A 20 -12.68 -20.61 2.48
N ARG A 21 -13.99 -20.84 2.32
CA ARG A 21 -14.55 -21.50 1.11
C ARG A 21 -14.82 -20.52 -0.04
N SER A 22 -14.75 -19.21 0.21
CA SER A 22 -14.96 -18.17 -0.79
C SER A 22 -13.65 -17.84 -1.48
N SER A 23 -13.69 -17.73 -2.79
CA SER A 23 -12.52 -17.44 -3.64
C SER A 23 -12.88 -16.48 -4.77
N PHE A 24 -11.87 -15.87 -5.35
CA PHE A 24 -11.98 -15.01 -6.54
C PHE A 24 -10.84 -15.32 -7.52
N ASN A 25 -11.07 -15.00 -8.79
CA ASN A 25 -10.08 -15.15 -9.83
C ASN A 25 -9.40 -13.81 -10.11
N ASN A 26 -8.09 -13.81 -10.21
CA ASN A 26 -7.35 -12.74 -10.85
C ASN A 26 -7.43 -12.96 -12.37
N ILE A 27 -7.92 -11.97 -13.11
CA ILE A 27 -8.25 -12.07 -14.52
C ILE A 27 -7.43 -11.04 -15.30
N ASN A 28 -6.79 -11.49 -16.39
CA ASN A 28 -6.19 -10.59 -17.36
C ASN A 28 -7.29 -9.84 -18.13
N PRO A 29 -7.42 -8.52 -17.97
CA PRO A 29 -8.50 -7.76 -18.60
C PRO A 29 -8.39 -7.69 -20.13
N CYS A 30 -7.21 -7.95 -20.71
CA CYS A 30 -7.00 -7.90 -22.17
C CYS A 30 -7.60 -9.11 -22.91
N ASN A 31 -7.65 -10.29 -22.26
CA ASN A 31 -8.10 -11.52 -22.91
C ASN A 31 -9.08 -12.34 -22.06
N CYS A 32 -9.46 -11.85 -20.89
CA CYS A 32 -10.34 -12.50 -19.93
C CYS A 32 -9.84 -13.88 -19.42
N GLU A 33 -8.55 -14.18 -19.58
CA GLU A 33 -7.98 -15.41 -19.03
C GLU A 33 -7.71 -15.31 -17.53
N THR A 34 -7.97 -16.40 -16.81
CA THR A 34 -7.64 -16.47 -15.38
C THR A 34 -6.13 -16.61 -15.21
N ILE A 35 -5.52 -15.63 -14.56
CA ILE A 35 -4.11 -15.59 -14.19
C ILE A 35 -3.87 -16.40 -12.91
N GLY A 36 -4.76 -16.25 -11.94
CA GLY A 36 -4.62 -16.88 -10.63
C GLY A 36 -5.94 -17.09 -9.90
N LEU A 37 -5.90 -17.94 -8.88
CA LEU A 37 -7.00 -18.21 -7.95
C LEU A 37 -6.56 -17.76 -6.55
N TYR A 38 -7.38 -16.96 -5.90
CA TYR A 38 -7.16 -16.43 -4.56
C TYR A 38 -8.32 -16.81 -3.65
N ILE A 39 -8.01 -17.15 -2.40
CA ILE A 39 -9.02 -17.48 -1.40
C ILE A 39 -9.20 -16.26 -0.51
N ASN A 40 -10.44 -15.86 -0.24
CA ASN A 40 -10.74 -14.78 0.70
C ASN A 40 -10.27 -15.18 2.10
N THR A 41 -9.58 -14.26 2.77
CA THR A 41 -9.21 -14.43 4.19
C THR A 41 -10.49 -14.48 5.04
N SER A 42 -10.61 -15.41 5.96
CA SER A 42 -11.73 -15.47 6.89
C SER A 42 -11.66 -14.40 7.96
N HIS A 43 -12.78 -14.09 8.62
CA HIS A 43 -12.82 -13.09 9.69
C HIS A 43 -11.85 -13.43 10.83
N SER A 44 -11.83 -14.71 11.25
CA SER A 44 -10.89 -15.18 12.29
C SER A 44 -9.42 -15.07 11.90
N GLU A 45 -9.09 -15.24 10.62
CA GLU A 45 -7.72 -15.03 10.13
C GLU A 45 -7.35 -13.55 10.10
N VAL A 46 -8.30 -12.65 9.80
CA VAL A 46 -8.09 -11.19 9.89
C VAL A 46 -7.78 -10.81 11.33
N ASP A 47 -8.59 -11.25 12.29
CA ASP A 47 -8.39 -10.98 13.71
C ASP A 47 -7.03 -11.49 14.20
N HIS A 48 -6.69 -12.73 13.87
CA HIS A 48 -5.41 -13.33 14.24
C HIS A 48 -4.21 -12.58 13.59
N THR A 49 -4.35 -12.11 12.34
CA THR A 49 -3.31 -11.32 11.69
C THR A 49 -3.11 -9.96 12.40
N CYS A 50 -4.19 -9.35 12.85
CA CYS A 50 -4.13 -8.11 13.64
C CYS A 50 -3.42 -8.32 14.99
N GLU A 51 -3.70 -9.43 15.68
CA GLU A 51 -3.02 -9.80 16.93
C GLU A 51 -1.51 -9.97 16.72
N ILE A 52 -1.12 -10.72 15.68
CA ILE A 52 0.29 -10.93 15.31
C ILE A 52 0.99 -9.60 15.02
N ALA A 53 0.39 -8.75 14.20
CA ALA A 53 0.98 -7.46 13.85
C ALA A 53 1.10 -6.53 15.06
N LYS A 54 0.12 -6.56 15.98
CA LYS A 54 0.14 -5.80 17.23
C LYS A 54 1.22 -6.29 18.20
N GLU A 55 1.48 -7.59 18.24
CA GLU A 55 2.58 -8.14 19.04
C GLU A 55 3.94 -7.76 18.46
N ALA A 56 4.13 -7.94 17.15
CA ALA A 56 5.36 -7.56 16.45
C ALA A 56 5.67 -6.04 16.59
N PHE A 57 4.66 -5.19 16.71
CA PHE A 57 4.83 -3.76 16.93
C PHE A 57 5.63 -3.43 18.16
N LYS A 58 5.52 -4.23 19.24
CA LYS A 58 6.20 -3.97 20.51
C LYS A 58 7.73 -3.94 20.36
N GLU A 59 8.26 -4.87 19.58
CA GLU A 59 9.70 -4.95 19.29
C GLU A 59 10.10 -4.00 18.15
N TRP A 60 9.31 -3.97 17.07
CA TRP A 60 9.63 -3.16 15.89
C TRP A 60 9.79 -1.67 16.19
N LYS A 61 8.90 -1.08 16.99
CA LYS A 61 9.00 0.33 17.40
C LYS A 61 10.23 0.66 18.23
N SER A 62 10.84 -0.33 18.90
CA SER A 62 12.04 -0.15 19.71
C SER A 62 13.33 -0.16 18.90
N ILE A 63 13.30 -0.72 17.67
CA ILE A 63 14.43 -0.70 16.75
C ILE A 63 14.66 0.74 16.29
N SER A 64 15.92 1.16 16.21
CA SER A 64 16.24 2.54 15.78
C SER A 64 15.70 2.81 14.36
N ARG A 65 15.27 4.04 14.14
CA ARG A 65 14.74 4.49 12.84
C ARG A 65 15.73 4.27 11.70
N PHE A 66 17.04 4.41 11.96
CA PHE A 66 18.10 4.10 11.00
C PHE A 66 18.08 2.62 10.59
N LYS A 67 18.03 1.70 11.56
CA LYS A 67 18.00 0.25 11.27
C LYS A 67 16.74 -0.15 10.51
N ARG A 68 15.58 0.45 10.83
CA ARG A 68 14.36 0.20 10.08
C ARG A 68 14.47 0.70 8.64
N ALA A 69 15.09 1.87 8.44
CA ALA A 69 15.31 2.41 7.09
C ALA A 69 16.32 1.58 6.26
N ASP A 70 17.30 0.93 6.88
CA ASP A 70 18.27 0.09 6.17
C ASP A 70 17.62 -1.09 5.44
N TYR A 71 16.44 -1.57 5.89
CA TYR A 71 15.66 -2.54 5.14
C TYR A 71 15.16 -1.97 3.81
N MET A 72 14.82 -0.68 3.76
CA MET A 72 14.33 -0.04 2.52
C MET A 72 15.41 0.11 1.45
N LEU A 73 16.68 0.19 1.84
CA LEU A 73 17.80 0.13 0.89
C LEU A 73 17.82 -1.23 0.18
N LYS A 74 17.72 -2.33 0.93
CA LYS A 74 17.64 -3.68 0.36
C LYS A 74 16.40 -3.86 -0.51
N VAL A 75 15.25 -3.34 -0.07
CA VAL A 75 14.00 -3.35 -0.85
C VAL A 75 14.23 -2.66 -2.19
N ALA A 76 14.87 -1.49 -2.22
CA ALA A 76 15.17 -0.77 -3.46
C ALA A 76 16.09 -1.58 -4.41
N GLU A 77 17.13 -2.21 -3.88
CA GLU A 77 18.04 -3.07 -4.64
C GLU A 77 17.30 -4.28 -5.25
N ILE A 78 16.37 -4.88 -4.51
CA ILE A 78 15.57 -6.02 -4.99
C ILE A 78 14.58 -5.59 -6.05
N ILE A 79 13.89 -4.44 -5.88
CA ILE A 79 12.98 -3.87 -6.89
C ILE A 79 13.73 -3.65 -8.20
N GLU A 80 14.89 -3.01 -8.16
CA GLU A 80 15.68 -2.76 -9.38
C GLU A 80 16.08 -4.06 -10.08
N ARG A 81 16.49 -5.09 -9.32
CA ARG A 81 16.83 -6.40 -9.87
C ARG A 81 15.64 -7.14 -10.49
N ARG A 82 14.43 -7.01 -9.90
CA ARG A 82 13.20 -7.68 -10.35
C ARG A 82 12.31 -6.80 -11.22
N LYS A 83 12.81 -5.68 -11.71
CA LYS A 83 12.04 -4.62 -12.38
C LYS A 83 11.19 -5.13 -13.55
N GLU A 84 11.77 -5.94 -14.42
CA GLU A 84 11.08 -6.48 -15.59
C GLU A 84 9.96 -7.44 -15.18
N GLU A 85 10.22 -8.35 -14.23
CA GLU A 85 9.22 -9.27 -13.68
C GLU A 85 8.02 -8.54 -13.07
N LEU A 86 8.29 -7.49 -12.29
CA LEU A 86 7.26 -6.67 -11.67
C LEU A 86 6.41 -5.94 -12.72
N ALA A 87 7.04 -5.36 -13.73
CA ALA A 87 6.35 -4.67 -14.81
C ALA A 87 5.47 -5.62 -15.66
N GLU A 88 5.98 -6.82 -15.97
CA GLU A 88 5.19 -7.86 -16.65
C GLU A 88 3.96 -8.26 -15.82
N CYS A 89 4.12 -8.41 -14.51
CA CYS A 89 3.02 -8.73 -13.62
C CYS A 89 1.95 -7.65 -13.62
N ILE A 90 2.34 -6.38 -13.48
CA ILE A 90 1.41 -5.23 -13.52
C ILE A 90 0.66 -5.20 -14.86
N SER A 91 1.38 -5.31 -15.98
CA SER A 91 0.75 -5.34 -17.31
C SER A 91 -0.26 -6.48 -17.43
N LEU A 92 0.07 -7.65 -16.89
CA LEU A 92 -0.76 -8.85 -16.98
C LEU A 92 -2.09 -8.71 -16.23
N GLU A 93 -2.07 -8.15 -15.02
CA GLU A 93 -3.28 -8.10 -14.18
C GLU A 93 -4.06 -6.78 -14.29
N THR A 94 -3.46 -5.71 -14.82
CA THR A 94 -4.15 -4.42 -14.98
C THR A 94 -4.49 -4.05 -16.41
N GLY A 95 -3.86 -4.70 -17.39
CA GLY A 95 -3.97 -4.32 -18.81
C GLY A 95 -3.16 -3.08 -19.20
N LYS A 96 -2.36 -2.50 -18.31
CA LYS A 96 -1.44 -1.41 -18.63
C LYS A 96 -0.44 -1.80 -19.70
N ASN A 97 -0.05 -0.85 -20.54
CA ASN A 97 1.08 -1.08 -21.41
C ASN A 97 2.37 -1.23 -20.61
N TYR A 98 3.34 -1.94 -21.18
CA TYR A 98 4.59 -2.27 -20.48
C TYR A 98 5.38 -1.05 -20.00
N ASN A 99 5.39 0.06 -20.76
CA ASN A 99 6.11 1.26 -20.38
C ASN A 99 5.47 1.95 -19.17
N GLU A 100 4.14 1.95 -19.08
CA GLU A 100 3.43 2.45 -17.88
C GLU A 100 3.70 1.55 -16.68
N SER A 101 3.77 0.24 -16.87
CA SER A 101 4.10 -0.70 -15.81
C SER A 101 5.54 -0.50 -15.31
N ILE A 102 6.50 -0.27 -16.21
CA ILE A 102 7.87 0.13 -15.85
C ILE A 102 7.89 1.45 -15.07
N ALA A 103 7.06 2.42 -15.46
CA ALA A 103 6.96 3.69 -14.74
C ALA A 103 6.45 3.47 -13.30
N GLU A 104 5.44 2.62 -13.11
CA GLU A 104 4.95 2.26 -11.76
C GLU A 104 6.03 1.55 -10.92
N VAL A 105 6.81 0.64 -11.50
CA VAL A 105 7.93 0.01 -10.79
C VAL A 105 8.99 1.04 -10.39
N ASN A 106 9.26 2.04 -11.24
CA ASN A 106 10.17 3.13 -10.89
C ASN A 106 9.62 3.98 -9.74
N GLU A 107 8.30 4.23 -9.69
CA GLU A 107 7.65 4.90 -8.56
C GLU A 107 7.84 4.11 -7.25
N ALA A 108 7.67 2.79 -7.30
CA ALA A 108 7.92 1.91 -6.15
C ALA A 108 9.39 1.98 -5.70
N LEU A 109 10.33 1.94 -6.64
CA LEU A 109 11.77 2.09 -6.39
C LEU A 109 12.10 3.42 -5.73
N HIS A 110 11.65 4.52 -6.31
CA HIS A 110 11.89 5.87 -5.79
C HIS A 110 11.31 6.02 -4.37
N MET A 111 10.16 5.42 -4.10
CA MET A 111 9.55 5.47 -2.78
C MET A 111 10.32 4.65 -1.75
N ALA A 112 10.87 3.49 -2.13
CA ALA A 112 11.76 2.73 -1.26
C ALA A 112 13.04 3.52 -0.93
N GLN A 113 13.64 4.20 -1.92
CA GLN A 113 14.79 5.10 -1.74
C GLN A 113 14.44 6.30 -0.84
N TYR A 114 13.27 6.91 -1.05
CA TYR A 114 12.78 7.98 -0.18
C TYR A 114 12.59 7.50 1.26
N ALA A 115 11.95 6.36 1.46
CA ALA A 115 11.74 5.77 2.77
C ALA A 115 13.09 5.45 3.48
N PHE A 116 14.10 4.99 2.75
CA PHE A 116 15.46 4.86 3.28
C PHE A 116 16.01 6.20 3.77
N SER A 117 15.87 7.28 2.99
CA SER A 117 16.33 8.61 3.38
C SER A 117 15.54 9.17 4.58
N LEU A 118 14.24 8.88 4.65
CA LEU A 118 13.35 9.31 5.72
C LEU A 118 13.86 8.90 7.11
N GLY A 119 14.47 7.73 7.23
CA GLY A 119 15.07 7.27 8.48
C GLY A 119 16.19 8.15 9.03
N ARG A 120 16.78 9.01 8.19
CA ARG A 120 17.90 9.90 8.52
C ARG A 120 17.50 11.38 8.62
N MET A 121 16.25 11.70 8.28
CA MET A 121 15.73 13.06 8.42
C MET A 121 15.35 13.39 9.86
N PRO A 122 15.30 14.67 10.23
CA PRO A 122 14.78 15.09 11.54
C PRO A 122 13.37 14.52 11.78
N TYR A 123 13.11 14.05 13.00
CA TYR A 123 11.82 13.47 13.38
C TYR A 123 11.09 14.29 14.44
N GLY A 124 11.56 15.51 14.71
CA GLY A 124 10.96 16.40 15.67
C GLY A 124 11.43 17.83 15.49
N GLU A 125 10.83 18.71 16.25
CA GLU A 125 11.09 20.15 16.23
C GLU A 125 11.18 20.66 17.68
N ALA A 126 12.07 21.64 17.92
CA ALA A 126 12.07 22.44 19.11
C ALA A 126 11.17 23.67 18.87
N ILE A 127 10.24 23.92 19.77
CA ILE A 127 9.24 24.98 19.68
C ILE A 127 9.47 25.97 20.79
N ALA A 128 9.41 27.28 20.46
CA ALA A 128 9.54 28.33 21.45
C ALA A 128 8.43 28.25 22.51
N SER A 129 8.79 28.53 23.77
CA SER A 129 7.85 28.65 24.89
C SER A 129 7.73 30.10 25.33
N GLU A 130 6.54 30.49 25.76
CA GLU A 130 6.34 31.80 26.44
C GLU A 130 7.04 31.86 27.81
N ILE A 131 7.36 30.72 28.40
CA ILE A 131 8.00 30.58 29.70
C ILE A 131 9.48 30.30 29.46
N SER A 132 10.36 31.20 29.90
CA SER A 132 11.81 31.17 29.64
C SER A 132 12.52 29.92 30.18
N GLU A 133 11.98 29.31 31.24
CA GLU A 133 12.54 28.12 31.89
C GLU A 133 11.99 26.79 31.28
N LYS A 134 11.20 26.87 30.21
CA LYS A 134 10.60 25.68 29.53
C LYS A 134 11.11 25.51 28.12
N ASP A 135 11.56 24.30 27.82
CA ASP A 135 11.79 23.84 26.47
C ASP A 135 10.59 23.02 25.99
N SER A 136 10.14 23.26 24.76
CA SER A 136 9.04 22.53 24.14
C SER A 136 9.54 21.76 22.93
N TYR A 137 9.16 20.49 22.82
CA TYR A 137 9.55 19.63 21.72
C TYR A 137 8.34 18.90 21.15
N MET A 138 8.28 18.83 19.81
CA MET A 138 7.38 17.95 19.10
C MET A 138 8.16 16.76 18.53
N LEU A 139 7.77 15.54 18.86
CA LEU A 139 8.42 14.32 18.37
C LEU A 139 7.41 13.44 17.66
N ARG A 140 7.82 12.92 16.49
CA ARG A 140 7.03 11.91 15.78
C ARG A 140 7.14 10.57 16.51
N LYS A 141 6.02 9.88 16.65
CA LYS A 141 5.93 8.55 17.26
C LYS A 141 5.14 7.61 16.33
N PRO A 142 5.47 6.30 16.31
CA PRO A 142 4.68 5.34 15.56
C PRO A 142 3.24 5.32 16.08
N LYS A 143 2.30 5.17 15.15
CA LYS A 143 0.87 5.11 15.43
C LYS A 143 0.47 3.76 16.02
N GLY A 144 1.03 2.68 15.46
CA GLY A 144 0.73 1.30 15.85
C GLY A 144 0.58 0.37 14.67
N LEU A 145 -0.53 -0.34 14.61
CA LEU A 145 -0.91 -1.19 13.48
C LEU A 145 -1.59 -0.35 12.41
N VAL A 146 -1.01 -0.36 11.21
CA VAL A 146 -1.55 0.31 10.02
C VAL A 146 -2.17 -0.73 9.08
N ALA A 147 -3.47 -0.63 8.84
CA ALA A 147 -4.16 -1.35 7.78
C ALA A 147 -4.07 -0.56 6.47
N ILE A 148 -3.66 -1.22 5.40
CA ILE A 148 -3.57 -0.63 4.07
C ILE A 148 -4.54 -1.37 3.16
N ILE A 149 -5.51 -0.64 2.61
CA ILE A 149 -6.48 -1.15 1.65
C ILE A 149 -6.22 -0.41 0.35
N SER A 150 -5.58 -1.11 -0.61
CA SER A 150 -5.04 -0.50 -1.82
C SER A 150 -5.88 -0.81 -3.06
N PRO A 151 -5.85 0.08 -4.06
CA PRO A 151 -6.63 -0.04 -5.29
C PRO A 151 -5.96 -0.99 -6.30
N TRP A 152 -6.65 -1.22 -7.40
CA TRP A 152 -6.19 -2.02 -8.53
C TRP A 152 -5.34 -1.23 -9.55
N ASN A 153 -5.47 0.10 -9.59
CA ASN A 153 -4.88 0.91 -10.66
C ASN A 153 -3.36 1.14 -10.54
N PHE A 154 -2.81 1.10 -9.32
CA PHE A 154 -1.38 1.09 -9.03
C PHE A 154 -1.09 0.00 -7.99
N PRO A 155 -1.23 -1.29 -8.39
CA PRO A 155 -1.28 -2.41 -7.45
C PRO A 155 0.04 -2.67 -6.74
N LEU A 156 1.17 -2.31 -7.37
CA LEU A 156 2.49 -2.43 -6.78
C LEU A 156 2.83 -1.22 -5.93
N ALA A 157 2.70 -0.01 -6.49
CA ALA A 157 3.27 1.19 -5.88
C ALA A 157 2.50 1.69 -4.67
N ILE A 158 1.16 1.82 -4.75
CA ILE A 158 0.38 2.52 -3.71
C ILE A 158 0.45 1.79 -2.38
N GLY A 159 -0.02 0.54 -2.33
CA GLY A 159 -0.15 -0.17 -1.06
C GLY A 159 1.19 -0.51 -0.44
N ALA A 160 2.03 -1.20 -1.19
CA ALA A 160 3.26 -1.75 -0.68
C ALA A 160 4.38 -0.71 -0.46
N TYR A 161 4.43 0.36 -1.28
CA TYR A 161 5.55 1.28 -1.19
C TYR A 161 5.15 2.69 -0.74
N TRP A 162 4.13 3.31 -1.33
CA TRP A 162 3.74 4.68 -0.92
C TRP A 162 3.17 4.71 0.50
N CYS A 163 2.42 3.68 0.89
CA CYS A 163 1.83 3.59 2.23
C CYS A 163 2.71 2.79 3.19
N ALA A 164 3.12 1.56 2.83
CA ALA A 164 3.78 0.66 3.76
C ALA A 164 5.23 1.04 4.05
N ALA A 165 6.03 1.44 3.05
CA ALA A 165 7.45 1.72 3.28
C ALA A 165 7.69 2.84 4.31
N PRO A 166 7.07 4.03 4.20
CA PRO A 166 7.22 5.06 5.24
C PRO A 166 6.60 4.64 6.58
N ALA A 167 5.46 3.92 6.58
CA ALA A 167 4.86 3.43 7.81
C ALA A 167 5.81 2.51 8.59
N LEU A 168 6.49 1.59 7.89
CA LEU A 168 7.48 0.68 8.48
C LEU A 168 8.68 1.44 9.04
N VAL A 169 9.24 2.39 8.30
CA VAL A 169 10.39 3.19 8.75
C VAL A 169 10.04 4.02 9.97
N GLU A 170 8.83 4.56 10.05
CA GLU A 170 8.34 5.29 11.23
C GLU A 170 7.99 4.38 12.42
N GLY A 171 8.15 3.06 12.28
CA GLY A 171 8.04 2.09 13.36
C GLY A 171 6.67 1.48 13.55
N ASN A 172 5.79 1.60 12.56
CA ASN A 172 4.50 0.94 12.54
C ASN A 172 4.62 -0.49 11.99
N THR A 173 3.67 -1.35 12.33
CA THR A 173 3.44 -2.62 11.64
C THR A 173 2.33 -2.48 10.61
N VAL A 174 2.32 -3.34 9.60
CA VAL A 174 1.46 -3.21 8.44
C VAL A 174 0.71 -4.50 8.15
N ILE A 175 -0.57 -4.37 7.81
CA ILE A 175 -1.35 -5.38 7.10
C ILE A 175 -1.80 -4.77 5.78
N LEU A 176 -1.34 -5.34 4.67
CA LEU A 176 -1.75 -4.95 3.32
C LEU A 176 -2.88 -5.87 2.83
N LYS A 177 -4.00 -5.27 2.42
CA LYS A 177 -5.07 -5.92 1.66
C LYS A 177 -5.17 -5.25 0.28
N PRO A 178 -4.64 -5.86 -0.78
CA PRO A 178 -4.80 -5.34 -2.13
C PRO A 178 -6.23 -5.49 -2.65
N SER A 179 -6.54 -4.80 -3.75
CA SER A 179 -7.76 -5.08 -4.51
C SER A 179 -7.78 -6.52 -5.00
N GLU A 180 -8.97 -7.12 -5.02
CA GLU A 180 -9.22 -8.44 -5.61
C GLU A 180 -8.99 -8.46 -7.13
N ASP A 181 -9.00 -7.30 -7.78
CA ASP A 181 -8.77 -7.19 -9.24
C ASP A 181 -7.30 -7.28 -9.62
N ALA A 182 -6.37 -6.93 -8.70
CA ALA A 182 -4.94 -6.92 -8.96
C ALA A 182 -4.11 -7.36 -7.72
N PRO A 183 -4.25 -8.62 -7.25
CA PRO A 183 -3.62 -9.08 -6.02
C PRO A 183 -2.17 -9.56 -6.22
N TYR A 184 -1.76 -9.93 -7.43
CA TYR A 184 -0.47 -10.61 -7.67
C TYR A 184 0.72 -9.65 -7.54
N SER A 185 0.62 -8.42 -8.00
CA SER A 185 1.65 -7.40 -7.80
C SER A 185 1.97 -7.18 -6.33
N SER A 186 0.95 -7.17 -5.47
CA SER A 186 1.13 -7.05 -4.01
C SER A 186 1.75 -8.30 -3.39
N GLN A 187 1.50 -9.49 -3.95
CA GLN A 187 2.18 -10.71 -3.52
C GLN A 187 3.68 -10.64 -3.86
N LEU A 188 4.06 -10.22 -5.08
CA LEU A 188 5.46 -10.03 -5.46
C LEU A 188 6.14 -8.94 -4.62
N ALA A 189 5.45 -7.86 -4.30
CA ALA A 189 5.97 -6.85 -3.36
C ALA A 189 6.24 -7.44 -1.97
N THR A 190 5.38 -8.34 -1.50
CA THR A 190 5.56 -9.03 -0.22
C THR A 190 6.78 -9.96 -0.22
N GLU A 191 7.03 -10.67 -1.33
CA GLU A 191 8.25 -11.46 -1.52
C GLU A 191 9.52 -10.60 -1.42
N ILE A 192 9.46 -9.36 -1.91
CA ILE A 192 10.57 -8.39 -1.80
C ILE A 192 10.81 -8.00 -0.34
N TYR A 193 9.76 -7.76 0.44
CA TYR A 193 9.90 -7.47 1.87
C TYR A 193 10.44 -8.67 2.65
N GLU A 194 10.01 -9.89 2.33
CA GLU A 194 10.54 -11.12 2.90
C GLU A 194 12.03 -11.28 2.58
N GLU A 195 12.42 -11.13 1.30
CA GLU A 195 13.81 -11.23 0.84
C GLU A 195 14.71 -10.16 1.46
N ALA A 196 14.19 -8.94 1.65
CA ALA A 196 14.90 -7.87 2.35
C ALA A 196 15.12 -8.16 3.84
N GLY A 197 14.42 -9.17 4.38
CA GLY A 197 14.57 -9.64 5.76
C GLY A 197 13.73 -8.85 6.77
N ILE A 198 12.61 -8.26 6.37
CA ILE A 198 11.65 -7.64 7.31
C ILE A 198 11.21 -8.69 8.33
N PRO A 199 11.28 -8.41 9.65
CA PRO A 199 10.93 -9.39 10.67
C PRO A 199 9.50 -9.89 10.57
N ALA A 200 9.28 -11.15 10.98
CA ALA A 200 7.97 -11.78 11.02
C ALA A 200 6.92 -10.92 11.76
N GLY A 201 5.72 -10.82 11.23
CA GLY A 201 4.62 -10.06 11.81
C GLY A 201 4.69 -8.53 11.59
N VAL A 202 5.83 -7.98 11.16
CA VAL A 202 5.99 -6.54 10.91
C VAL A 202 5.27 -6.10 9.63
N PHE A 203 5.38 -6.89 8.56
CA PHE A 203 4.62 -6.75 7.32
C PHE A 203 3.82 -8.01 7.09
N ASN A 204 2.53 -7.86 6.81
CA ASN A 204 1.62 -8.97 6.53
C ASN A 204 0.78 -8.65 5.29
N LEU A 205 0.45 -9.68 4.52
CA LEU A 205 -0.43 -9.62 3.35
C LEU A 205 -1.62 -10.53 3.55
N ILE A 206 -2.82 -10.01 3.36
CA ILE A 206 -4.05 -10.80 3.31
C ILE A 206 -4.82 -10.49 2.02
N HIS A 207 -5.38 -11.53 1.41
CA HIS A 207 -6.21 -11.38 0.21
C HIS A 207 -7.69 -11.45 0.55
N GLY A 208 -8.49 -10.73 -0.22
CA GLY A 208 -9.94 -10.81 -0.09
C GLY A 208 -10.68 -9.66 -0.75
N ASP A 209 -11.99 -9.86 -0.85
CA ASP A 209 -12.96 -8.90 -1.38
C ASP A 209 -13.24 -7.74 -0.41
N GLY A 210 -14.26 -6.93 -0.72
CA GLY A 210 -14.65 -5.81 0.11
C GLY A 210 -15.04 -6.18 1.54
N LYS A 211 -15.50 -7.42 1.81
CA LYS A 211 -15.84 -7.88 3.17
C LYS A 211 -14.61 -8.04 4.04
N VAL A 212 -13.53 -8.57 3.46
CA VAL A 212 -12.24 -8.69 4.17
C VAL A 212 -11.69 -7.31 4.50
N GLY A 213 -11.83 -6.34 3.58
CA GLY A 213 -11.50 -4.94 3.84
C GLY A 213 -12.30 -4.33 4.97
N ASP A 214 -13.60 -4.61 5.01
CA ASP A 214 -14.50 -4.12 6.07
C ASP A 214 -14.16 -4.73 7.44
N TRP A 215 -13.91 -6.05 7.53
CA TRP A 215 -13.46 -6.68 8.77
C TRP A 215 -12.15 -6.09 9.28
N LEU A 216 -11.19 -5.88 8.38
CA LEU A 216 -9.91 -5.24 8.74
C LEU A 216 -10.11 -3.80 9.24
N ALA A 217 -10.96 -3.02 8.57
CA ALA A 217 -11.25 -1.63 8.96
C ALA A 217 -11.95 -1.54 10.33
N ASN A 218 -12.86 -2.47 10.63
CA ASN A 218 -13.59 -2.52 11.89
C ASN A 218 -12.81 -3.14 13.05
N ASN A 219 -11.69 -3.85 12.80
CA ASN A 219 -10.93 -4.51 13.86
C ASN A 219 -10.32 -3.49 14.85
N ASP A 220 -10.61 -3.63 16.14
CA ASP A 220 -10.23 -2.68 17.20
C ASP A 220 -8.70 -2.56 17.42
N LEU A 221 -7.91 -3.52 16.96
CA LEU A 221 -6.45 -3.48 17.04
C LEU A 221 -5.82 -2.56 15.99
N VAL A 222 -6.56 -2.16 14.95
CA VAL A 222 -6.08 -1.25 13.91
C VAL A 222 -6.08 0.18 14.43
N ASP A 223 -4.93 0.84 14.39
CA ASP A 223 -4.75 2.22 14.87
C ASP A 223 -4.90 3.24 13.73
N HIS A 224 -4.54 2.85 12.49
CA HIS A 224 -4.64 3.72 11.32
C HIS A 224 -5.00 2.94 10.07
N ILE A 225 -5.80 3.55 9.21
CA ILE A 225 -6.19 2.99 7.92
C ILE A 225 -5.70 3.90 6.80
N CYS A 226 -4.83 3.37 5.93
CA CYS A 226 -4.52 3.99 4.64
C CYS A 226 -5.42 3.36 3.59
N PHE A 227 -6.26 4.15 2.97
CA PHE A 227 -7.20 3.71 1.94
C PHE A 227 -7.03 4.53 0.66
N THR A 228 -6.99 3.83 -0.47
CA THR A 228 -7.14 4.44 -1.80
C THR A 228 -8.17 3.65 -2.58
N GLY A 229 -9.19 4.33 -3.11
CA GLY A 229 -10.28 3.69 -3.85
C GLY A 229 -11.50 4.58 -4.02
N SER A 230 -12.71 3.99 -4.05
CA SER A 230 -13.96 4.73 -4.29
C SER A 230 -14.33 5.67 -3.15
N ALA A 231 -15.01 6.77 -3.49
CA ALA A 231 -15.52 7.72 -2.51
C ALA A 231 -16.52 7.08 -1.51
N GLU A 232 -17.31 6.11 -1.97
CA GLU A 232 -18.28 5.40 -1.14
C GLU A 232 -17.59 4.60 -0.02
N VAL A 233 -16.59 3.79 -0.38
CA VAL A 233 -15.80 3.00 0.58
C VAL A 233 -15.00 3.91 1.51
N GLY A 234 -14.38 4.98 0.98
CA GLY A 234 -13.66 5.95 1.80
C GLY A 234 -14.54 6.65 2.83
N GLN A 235 -15.79 7.01 2.46
CA GLN A 235 -16.76 7.56 3.41
C GLN A 235 -17.17 6.52 4.46
N HIS A 236 -17.31 5.24 4.10
CA HIS A 236 -17.59 4.17 5.05
C HIS A 236 -16.43 4.05 6.06
N ILE A 237 -15.19 3.99 5.61
CA ILE A 237 -14.00 3.93 6.48
C ILE A 237 -13.94 5.14 7.43
N ARG A 238 -14.24 6.34 6.93
CA ARG A 238 -14.30 7.54 7.78
C ARG A 238 -15.35 7.41 8.90
N ARG A 239 -16.52 6.82 8.61
CA ARG A 239 -17.55 6.57 9.64
C ARG A 239 -17.07 5.55 10.67
N VAL A 240 -16.41 4.48 10.24
CA VAL A 240 -15.78 3.50 11.15
C VAL A 240 -14.78 4.19 12.07
N CYS A 241 -13.90 5.02 11.54
CA CYS A 241 -12.93 5.76 12.34
C CYS A 241 -13.58 6.78 13.28
N ALA A 242 -14.67 7.45 12.86
CA ALA A 242 -15.37 8.43 13.70
C ALA A 242 -16.02 7.80 14.94
N ASN A 243 -16.31 6.51 14.92
CA ASN A 243 -16.84 5.77 16.06
C ASN A 243 -15.75 5.32 17.07
N SER A 244 -14.48 5.59 16.77
CA SER A 244 -13.35 5.18 17.63
C SER A 244 -12.54 6.41 18.06
N TRP A 245 -12.14 6.47 19.32
CA TRP A 245 -11.33 7.58 19.85
C TRP A 245 -9.85 7.51 19.45
N HIS A 246 -9.33 6.33 19.06
CA HIS A 246 -7.92 6.11 18.75
C HIS A 246 -7.65 5.88 17.26
N LYS A 247 -8.63 5.34 16.53
CA LYS A 247 -8.50 4.98 15.11
C LYS A 247 -8.55 6.22 14.22
N THR A 248 -7.65 6.30 13.26
CA THR A 248 -7.62 7.38 12.27
C THR A 248 -7.53 6.81 10.86
N CYS A 249 -7.83 7.60 9.84
CA CYS A 249 -7.66 7.20 8.46
C CYS A 249 -7.10 8.32 7.59
N SER A 250 -6.38 7.92 6.54
CA SER A 250 -6.05 8.71 5.37
C SER A 250 -6.76 8.06 4.18
N CYS A 251 -7.63 8.82 3.51
CA CYS A 251 -8.44 8.31 2.40
C CYS A 251 -8.17 9.14 1.14
N GLU A 252 -7.56 8.51 0.15
CA GLU A 252 -7.41 9.02 -1.21
C GLU A 252 -8.52 8.43 -2.07
N MET A 253 -9.30 9.31 -2.69
CA MET A 253 -10.53 8.91 -3.39
C MET A 253 -10.60 9.54 -4.76
N GLY A 254 -11.51 9.03 -5.60
CA GLY A 254 -11.74 9.53 -6.94
C GLY A 254 -12.04 11.04 -6.99
N SER A 255 -11.58 11.66 -8.05
CA SER A 255 -11.76 13.08 -8.36
C SER A 255 -12.49 13.26 -9.69
N LYS A 256 -12.98 14.48 -9.92
CA LYS A 256 -13.51 14.96 -11.20
C LYS A 256 -12.75 16.22 -11.60
N SER A 257 -11.43 16.07 -11.75
CA SER A 257 -10.55 17.18 -12.15
C SER A 257 -10.91 17.71 -13.51
N ALA A 258 -11.15 19.02 -13.61
CA ALA A 258 -11.54 19.67 -14.84
C ALA A 258 -10.34 20.33 -15.53
N VAL A 259 -10.26 20.23 -16.85
CA VAL A 259 -9.41 21.04 -17.69
C VAL A 259 -10.20 22.29 -18.12
N ILE A 260 -9.76 23.47 -17.69
CA ILE A 260 -10.42 24.73 -18.03
C ILE A 260 -9.56 25.46 -19.05
N VAL A 261 -10.13 25.69 -20.25
CA VAL A 261 -9.45 26.39 -21.34
C VAL A 261 -10.07 27.75 -21.53
N PHE A 262 -9.30 28.83 -21.25
CA PHE A 262 -9.75 30.19 -21.48
C PHE A 262 -9.61 30.57 -22.95
N ASN A 263 -10.34 31.64 -23.36
CA ASN A 263 -10.39 32.09 -24.75
C ASN A 263 -9.08 32.64 -25.33
N ASP A 264 -8.15 33.02 -24.47
CA ASP A 264 -6.80 33.50 -24.80
C ASP A 264 -5.72 32.40 -24.72
N ALA A 265 -6.11 31.16 -24.44
CA ALA A 265 -5.18 30.03 -24.37
C ALA A 265 -4.66 29.64 -25.78
N ASN A 266 -3.45 29.06 -25.80
CA ASN A 266 -2.95 28.41 -26.99
C ASN A 266 -3.78 27.15 -27.28
N PHE A 267 -4.59 27.15 -28.34
CA PHE A 267 -5.55 26.08 -28.65
C PHE A 267 -4.86 24.74 -28.91
N ASP A 268 -3.77 24.72 -29.69
CA ASP A 268 -3.07 23.47 -30.03
C ASP A 268 -2.44 22.84 -28.79
N LEU A 269 -1.88 23.66 -27.90
CA LEU A 269 -1.35 23.19 -26.63
C LEU A 269 -2.49 22.67 -25.73
N ALA A 270 -3.61 23.37 -25.67
CA ALA A 270 -4.78 22.94 -24.86
C ALA A 270 -5.32 21.59 -25.35
N VAL A 271 -5.45 21.38 -26.66
CA VAL A 271 -5.85 20.12 -27.26
C VAL A 271 -4.85 19.02 -26.91
N SER A 272 -3.55 19.27 -27.12
CA SER A 272 -2.49 18.29 -26.83
C SER A 272 -2.43 17.92 -25.36
N ALA A 273 -2.57 18.89 -24.44
CA ALA A 273 -2.60 18.67 -23.01
C ALA A 273 -3.84 17.87 -22.58
N SER A 274 -5.02 18.18 -23.12
CA SER A 274 -6.27 17.47 -22.82
C SER A 274 -6.23 16.03 -23.32
N LEU A 275 -5.69 15.78 -24.52
CA LEU A 275 -5.48 14.44 -25.03
C LEU A 275 -4.48 13.65 -24.18
N ALA A 276 -3.37 14.28 -23.80
CA ALA A 276 -2.36 13.64 -22.96
C ALA A 276 -2.93 13.28 -21.58
N SER A 277 -3.68 14.17 -20.95
CA SER A 277 -4.27 13.93 -19.62
C SER A 277 -5.37 12.88 -19.64
N SER A 278 -6.08 12.71 -20.77
CA SER A 278 -7.24 11.80 -20.85
C SER A 278 -6.88 10.42 -21.40
N PHE A 279 -5.86 10.31 -22.26
CA PHE A 279 -5.59 9.10 -23.04
C PHE A 279 -4.14 8.61 -23.02
N LYS A 280 -3.20 9.37 -22.47
CA LYS A 280 -1.78 8.97 -22.46
C LYS A 280 -1.52 7.85 -21.46
N LEU A 281 -2.27 7.81 -20.38
CA LEU A 281 -2.23 6.75 -19.38
C LEU A 281 -3.45 5.86 -19.53
N SER A 282 -3.30 4.57 -19.25
CA SER A 282 -4.44 3.65 -19.20
C SER A 282 -5.51 4.19 -18.26
N PRO A 283 -6.80 3.86 -18.41
CA PRO A 283 -7.91 4.47 -17.66
C PRO A 283 -7.88 4.14 -16.18
N CYS A 284 -6.82 4.56 -15.54
CA CYS A 284 -6.52 4.30 -14.14
C CYS A 284 -6.67 5.55 -13.27
N ILE A 285 -7.01 6.71 -13.89
CA ILE A 285 -7.06 7.99 -13.21
C ILE A 285 -8.43 8.61 -13.39
#